data_f1da3105b04ee995fa05c08d80e7e28d
#
_entry.id   f1da3105b04ee995fa05c08d80e7e28d
#
_cell.length_a   1.000
_cell.length_b   1.000
_cell.length_c   1.000
_cell.angle_alpha   90.00
_cell.angle_beta   90.00
_cell.angle_gamma   90.00
#
_symmetry.space_group_name_H-M   'P 1'
#
loop_
_entity.id
_entity.type
_entity.pdbx_description
1 polymer ?
#
loop_
_entity_poly.entity_id
_entity_poly.type
_entity_poly.pdbx_seq_one_letter_code
_entity_poly.pdbx_strand_id
1 'polypeptide(L)'
;MISNLQMITIYVSDMARAVAFYTEKLGFVRVAEYNDEADTHIVWVMPAPASGDALATQIGLQALPDKHDPRIGSTSGMVFTTKTAEEIETTYHELKASGVPFSMDLVRHDYGEGPGNQEARFVDPDGNEFLLHT
;
A
#
# COMPACT_ATOMS: atom_id res chain seq x y z
N MET A 1 26.60 -3.23 8.32
CA MET A 1 25.42 -4.08 8.55
C MET A 1 24.17 -3.36 8.02
N ILE A 2 23.22 -4.14 7.53
CA ILE A 2 21.92 -3.58 7.06
C ILE A 2 21.19 -2.98 8.27
N SER A 3 20.66 -1.76 8.14
CA SER A 3 20.01 -1.04 9.24
C SER A 3 18.49 -0.96 9.10
N ASN A 4 17.95 -0.96 7.87
CA ASN A 4 16.52 -0.82 7.66
C ASN A 4 16.11 -1.22 6.23
N LEU A 5 14.82 -1.40 6.03
CA LEU A 5 14.22 -1.52 4.70
C LEU A 5 13.75 -0.14 4.25
N GLN A 6 14.46 0.45 3.31
CA GLN A 6 14.19 1.81 2.86
C GLN A 6 12.97 1.89 1.93
N MET A 7 12.86 0.96 1.00
CA MET A 7 11.89 1.07 -0.08
C MET A 7 11.52 -0.31 -0.63
N ILE A 8 10.28 -0.43 -1.06
CA ILE A 8 9.78 -1.55 -1.85
C ILE A 8 9.27 -1.00 -3.18
N THR A 9 9.61 -1.63 -4.28
CA THR A 9 9.10 -1.26 -5.60
C THR A 9 7.84 -2.05 -5.95
N ILE A 10 6.81 -1.35 -6.38
CA ILE A 10 5.57 -1.92 -6.92
C ILE A 10 5.45 -1.46 -8.37
N TYR A 11 5.29 -2.42 -9.29
CA TYR A 11 5.15 -2.13 -10.71
C TYR A 11 3.69 -1.88 -11.05
N VAL A 12 3.44 -0.80 -11.80
CA VAL A 12 2.11 -0.34 -12.17
C VAL A 12 1.98 -0.13 -13.67
N SER A 13 0.77 -0.22 -14.19
CA SER A 13 0.50 -0.02 -15.62
C SER A 13 0.24 1.45 -15.96
N ASP A 14 -0.31 2.21 -15.02
CA ASP A 14 -0.71 3.62 -15.20
C ASP A 14 -0.32 4.40 -13.96
N MET A 15 0.65 5.30 -14.09
CA MET A 15 1.18 6.06 -12.95
C MET A 15 0.14 7.00 -12.35
N ALA A 16 -0.62 7.71 -13.16
CA ALA A 16 -1.62 8.66 -12.66
C ALA A 16 -2.70 7.95 -11.84
N ARG A 17 -3.16 6.81 -12.33
CA ARG A 17 -4.14 5.97 -11.62
C ARG A 17 -3.57 5.40 -10.32
N ALA A 18 -2.33 4.92 -10.35
CA ALA A 18 -1.67 4.40 -9.16
C ALA A 18 -1.48 5.49 -8.10
N VAL A 19 -0.94 6.65 -8.47
CA VAL A 19 -0.74 7.77 -7.54
C VAL A 19 -2.07 8.21 -6.92
N ALA A 20 -3.13 8.33 -7.72
CA ALA A 20 -4.46 8.67 -7.21
C ALA A 20 -4.95 7.65 -6.16
N PHE A 21 -4.78 6.35 -6.43
CA PHE A 21 -5.18 5.31 -5.49
C PHE A 21 -4.42 5.42 -4.16
N TYR A 22 -3.10 5.48 -4.20
CA TYR A 22 -2.29 5.49 -2.97
C TYR A 22 -2.43 6.79 -2.19
N THR A 23 -2.58 7.93 -2.84
CA THR A 23 -2.68 9.22 -2.15
C THR A 23 -4.11 9.57 -1.77
N GLU A 24 -5.07 9.43 -2.67
CA GLU A 24 -6.45 9.87 -2.43
C GLU A 24 -7.27 8.82 -1.65
N LYS A 25 -7.08 7.54 -1.94
CA LYS A 25 -7.84 6.46 -1.27
C LYS A 25 -7.15 5.94 -0.03
N LEU A 26 -5.84 5.67 -0.08
CA LEU A 26 -5.11 5.17 1.08
C LEU A 26 -4.58 6.28 1.99
N GLY A 27 -4.62 7.53 1.56
CA GLY A 27 -4.14 8.66 2.35
C GLY A 27 -2.62 8.74 2.46
N PHE A 28 -1.89 8.08 1.57
CA PHE A 28 -0.43 8.15 1.55
C PHE A 28 0.02 9.52 1.05
N VAL A 29 1.21 9.92 1.46
CA VAL A 29 1.84 11.16 0.99
C VAL A 29 2.84 10.85 -0.12
N ARG A 30 2.88 11.73 -1.12
CA ARG A 30 3.86 11.69 -2.19
C ARG A 30 5.16 12.30 -1.68
N VAL A 31 6.27 11.56 -1.80
CA VAL A 31 7.59 11.96 -1.29
C VAL A 31 8.44 12.57 -2.38
N ALA A 32 8.53 11.90 -3.53
CA ALA A 32 9.41 12.29 -4.63
C ALA A 32 8.96 11.67 -5.94
N GLU A 33 9.53 12.16 -7.04
CA GLU A 33 9.31 11.64 -8.38
C GLU A 33 10.63 11.65 -9.15
N TYR A 34 10.85 10.60 -9.94
CA TYR A 34 11.93 10.51 -10.91
C TYR A 34 11.37 10.14 -12.26
N ASN A 35 11.77 10.85 -13.29
CA ASN A 35 11.38 10.58 -14.67
C ASN A 35 12.58 10.87 -15.57
N ASP A 36 12.98 9.92 -16.40
CA ASP A 36 14.10 10.11 -17.32
C ASP A 36 13.72 9.80 -18.78
N GLU A 37 14.66 10.12 -19.69
CA GLU A 37 14.48 9.91 -21.14
C GLU A 37 14.50 8.44 -21.55
N ALA A 38 14.92 7.53 -20.66
CA ALA A 38 14.95 6.07 -20.90
C ALA A 38 13.67 5.36 -20.44
N ASP A 39 12.56 6.09 -20.29
CA ASP A 39 11.23 5.60 -19.90
C ASP A 39 11.16 5.05 -18.47
N THR A 40 12.10 5.42 -17.59
CA THR A 40 11.99 5.10 -16.18
C THR A 40 11.19 6.19 -15.46
N HIS A 41 10.03 5.82 -14.94
CA HIS A 41 9.17 6.72 -14.19
C HIS A 41 8.81 6.09 -12.83
N ILE A 42 9.22 6.75 -11.76
CA ILE A 42 9.00 6.30 -10.38
C ILE A 42 8.42 7.44 -9.57
N VAL A 43 7.38 7.15 -8.80
CA VAL A 43 6.82 8.04 -7.78
C VAL A 43 6.91 7.33 -6.43
N TRP A 44 7.53 7.96 -5.45
CA TRP A 44 7.61 7.43 -4.09
C TRP A 44 6.46 7.95 -3.25
N VAL A 45 5.78 7.04 -2.59
CA VAL A 45 4.70 7.33 -1.64
C VAL A 45 4.96 6.60 -0.33
N MET A 46 4.37 7.08 0.74
CA MET A 46 4.46 6.43 2.05
C MET A 46 3.22 6.77 2.89
N PRO A 47 2.86 5.93 3.87
CA PRO A 47 1.87 6.33 4.86
C PRO A 47 2.23 7.69 5.45
N ALA A 48 1.24 8.52 5.76
CA ALA A 48 1.50 9.83 6.35
C ALA A 48 2.34 9.63 7.63
N PRO A 49 3.51 10.29 7.75
CA PRO A 49 4.40 10.03 8.86
C PRO A 49 3.74 10.45 10.18
N ALA A 50 3.83 9.59 11.18
CA ALA A 50 3.75 10.06 12.54
C ALA A 50 4.90 11.07 12.71
N SER A 51 4.62 12.24 13.29
CA SER A 51 5.58 13.33 13.37
C SER A 51 6.95 12.85 13.86
N GLY A 52 7.99 12.99 13.05
CA GLY A 52 9.37 12.71 13.38
C GLY A 52 9.91 11.34 12.96
N ASP A 53 9.17 10.49 12.26
CA ASP A 53 9.67 9.21 11.79
C ASP A 53 10.29 9.35 10.38
N ALA A 54 11.60 9.61 10.35
CA ALA A 54 12.38 9.74 9.11
C ALA A 54 12.74 8.39 8.47
N LEU A 55 12.39 7.25 9.10
CA LEU A 55 12.80 5.91 8.68
C LEU A 55 11.64 5.04 8.17
N ALA A 56 10.49 5.63 7.91
CA ALA A 56 9.35 4.89 7.37
C ALA A 56 9.70 4.31 5.99
N THR A 57 9.35 3.03 5.79
CA THR A 57 9.52 2.36 4.50
C THR A 57 8.64 3.03 3.44
N GLN A 58 9.25 3.37 2.31
CA GLN A 58 8.55 3.96 1.18
C GLN A 58 8.14 2.91 0.16
N ILE A 59 7.12 3.21 -0.62
CA ILE A 59 6.72 2.45 -1.79
C ILE A 59 7.13 3.24 -3.03
N GLY A 60 7.98 2.63 -3.86
CA GLY A 60 8.31 3.16 -5.19
C GLY A 60 7.34 2.60 -6.22
N LEU A 61 6.41 3.44 -6.70
CA LEU A 61 5.52 3.08 -7.79
C LEU A 61 6.28 3.28 -9.10
N GLN A 62 6.54 2.21 -9.83
CA GLN A 62 7.24 2.27 -11.11
C GLN A 62 6.33 1.85 -12.24
N ALA A 63 6.06 2.78 -13.16
CA ALA A 63 5.31 2.49 -14.37
C ALA A 63 6.20 1.74 -15.37
N LEU A 64 5.68 0.65 -15.92
CA LEU A 64 6.37 -0.10 -16.96
C LEU A 64 5.77 0.22 -18.33
N PRO A 65 6.60 0.36 -19.38
CA PRO A 65 6.11 0.68 -20.73
C PRO A 65 5.27 -0.46 -21.32
N ASP A 66 5.62 -1.70 -21.06
CA ASP A 66 4.82 -2.86 -21.46
C ASP A 66 3.71 -3.13 -20.46
N LYS A 67 2.46 -2.86 -20.86
CA LYS A 67 1.28 -3.05 -20.01
C LYS A 67 0.98 -4.52 -19.72
N HIS A 68 1.61 -5.45 -20.42
CA HIS A 68 1.51 -6.89 -20.22
C HIS A 68 2.70 -7.48 -19.46
N ASP A 69 3.60 -6.64 -18.97
CA ASP A 69 4.74 -7.10 -18.15
C ASP A 69 4.21 -7.87 -16.92
N PRO A 70 4.67 -9.12 -16.71
CA PRO A 70 4.14 -9.95 -15.63
C PRO A 70 4.45 -9.43 -14.22
N ARG A 71 5.36 -8.46 -14.08
CA ARG A 71 5.64 -7.82 -12.79
C ARG A 71 4.50 -6.90 -12.34
N ILE A 72 3.72 -6.36 -13.28
CA ILE A 72 2.57 -5.51 -12.96
C ILE A 72 1.52 -6.34 -12.23
N GLY A 73 1.09 -5.87 -11.06
CA GLY A 73 0.07 -6.55 -10.26
C GLY A 73 0.55 -7.81 -9.54
N SER A 74 1.86 -8.06 -9.50
CA SER A 74 2.43 -9.28 -8.93
C SER A 74 2.73 -9.21 -7.44
N THR A 75 2.63 -8.03 -6.83
CA THR A 75 2.96 -7.85 -5.42
C THR A 75 1.87 -8.44 -4.53
N SER A 76 2.28 -9.24 -3.56
CA SER A 76 1.41 -9.79 -2.52
C SER A 76 2.20 -9.98 -1.22
N GLY A 77 1.49 -10.15 -0.12
CA GLY A 77 2.13 -10.42 1.18
C GLY A 77 2.66 -9.19 1.91
N MET A 78 2.47 -8.00 1.39
CA MET A 78 2.79 -6.77 2.09
C MET A 78 1.71 -6.47 3.13
N VAL A 79 2.12 -6.17 4.36
CA VAL A 79 1.21 -5.96 5.48
C VAL A 79 1.24 -4.50 5.91
N PHE A 80 0.07 -3.87 5.94
CA PHE A 80 -0.12 -2.57 6.57
C PHE A 80 -0.82 -2.73 7.91
N THR A 81 -0.48 -1.88 8.85
CA THR A 81 -1.14 -1.82 10.15
C THR A 81 -1.76 -0.45 10.35
N THR A 82 -2.81 -0.40 11.14
CA THR A 82 -3.35 0.85 11.65
C THR A 82 -2.56 1.29 12.89
N LYS A 83 -2.73 2.56 13.28
CA LYS A 83 -2.00 3.11 14.43
C LYS A 83 -2.34 2.38 15.73
N THR A 84 -3.60 2.02 15.90
CA THR A 84 -4.08 1.19 17.01
C THR A 84 -4.91 0.04 16.49
N ALA A 85 -5.03 -1.03 17.29
CA ALA A 85 -5.81 -2.20 16.89
C ALA A 85 -7.31 -1.87 16.71
N GLU A 86 -7.82 -0.91 17.46
CA GLU A 86 -9.23 -0.50 17.38
C GLU A 86 -9.57 0.25 16.10
N GLU A 87 -8.58 0.86 15.46
CA GLU A 87 -8.80 1.63 14.22
C GLU A 87 -9.04 0.76 13.00
N ILE A 88 -8.75 -0.54 13.05
CA ILE A 88 -8.82 -1.40 11.85
C ILE A 88 -10.23 -1.45 11.26
N GLU A 89 -11.24 -1.54 12.11
CA GLU A 89 -12.63 -1.62 11.66
C GLU A 89 -13.06 -0.32 10.96
N THR A 90 -12.74 0.82 11.56
CA THR A 90 -13.01 2.14 10.98
C THR A 90 -12.27 2.31 9.67
N THR A 91 -10.97 1.98 9.63
CA THR A 91 -10.15 2.06 8.41
C THR A 91 -10.71 1.18 7.30
N TYR A 92 -11.09 -0.06 7.62
CA TYR A 92 -11.72 -0.97 6.66
C TYR A 92 -12.98 -0.37 6.05
N HIS A 93 -13.88 0.16 6.88
CA HIS A 93 -15.12 0.75 6.40
C HIS A 93 -14.89 2.02 5.56
N GLU A 94 -13.94 2.86 5.95
CA GLU A 94 -13.58 4.06 5.21
C GLU A 94 -13.01 3.71 3.83
N LEU A 95 -12.08 2.75 3.75
CA LEU A 95 -11.50 2.30 2.50
C LEU A 95 -12.56 1.69 1.59
N LYS A 96 -13.42 0.85 2.14
CA LYS A 96 -14.50 0.22 1.38
C LYS A 96 -15.49 1.27 0.85
N ALA A 97 -15.87 2.25 1.65
CA ALA A 97 -16.75 3.34 1.27
C ALA A 97 -16.12 4.23 0.17
N SER A 98 -14.80 4.37 0.14
CA SER A 98 -14.09 5.11 -0.91
C SER A 98 -13.90 4.32 -2.20
N GLY A 99 -14.37 3.08 -2.25
CA GLY A 99 -14.32 2.23 -3.45
C GLY A 99 -13.08 1.37 -3.58
N VAL A 100 -12.29 1.19 -2.51
CA VAL A 100 -11.17 0.24 -2.51
C VAL A 100 -11.71 -1.18 -2.57
N PRO A 101 -11.31 -2.00 -3.57
CA PRO A 101 -11.76 -3.38 -3.66
C PRO A 101 -11.09 -4.24 -2.58
N PHE A 102 -11.87 -5.08 -1.92
CA PHE A 102 -11.37 -6.05 -0.95
C PHE A 102 -11.48 -7.46 -1.51
N SER A 103 -10.34 -8.17 -1.56
CA SER A 103 -10.30 -9.60 -1.91
C SER A 103 -10.70 -10.48 -0.72
N MET A 104 -10.56 -9.97 0.50
CA MET A 104 -11.05 -10.59 1.72
C MET A 104 -11.59 -9.48 2.63
N ASP A 105 -12.86 -9.59 3.01
CA ASP A 105 -13.49 -8.69 3.97
C ASP A 105 -12.90 -8.87 5.37
N LEU A 106 -13.13 -7.89 6.24
CA LEU A 106 -12.58 -7.91 7.59
C LEU A 106 -13.02 -9.16 8.35
N VAL A 107 -12.04 -9.92 8.83
CA VAL A 107 -12.23 -11.15 9.61
C VAL A 107 -11.54 -10.98 10.95
N ARG A 108 -12.21 -11.43 12.00
CA ARG A 108 -11.63 -11.54 13.34
C ARG A 108 -11.26 -12.99 13.61
N HIS A 109 -10.02 -13.20 13.99
CA HIS A 109 -9.54 -14.52 14.41
C HIS A 109 -9.47 -14.60 15.95
N ASP A 110 -9.99 -15.66 16.51
CA ASP A 110 -9.97 -15.89 17.97
C ASP A 110 -8.70 -16.67 18.38
N TYR A 111 -7.53 -16.13 17.99
CA TYR A 111 -6.22 -16.69 18.38
C TYR A 111 -5.66 -15.90 19.57
N GLY A 112 -6.06 -16.24 20.79
CA GLY A 112 -5.50 -15.62 21.96
C GLY A 112 -6.35 -14.47 22.52
N GLU A 113 -5.77 -13.73 23.46
CA GLU A 113 -6.46 -12.68 24.20
C GLU A 113 -6.33 -11.32 23.51
N GLY A 114 -7.42 -10.56 23.46
CA GLY A 114 -7.43 -9.19 23.03
C GLY A 114 -7.96 -8.92 21.61
N PRO A 115 -8.05 -7.63 21.21
CA PRO A 115 -8.63 -7.20 19.94
C PRO A 115 -7.69 -7.36 18.75
N GLY A 116 -6.49 -7.91 18.92
CA GLY A 116 -5.37 -7.82 17.98
C GLY A 116 -5.39 -8.79 16.80
N ASN A 117 -6.47 -9.55 16.57
CA ASN A 117 -6.48 -10.61 15.56
C ASN A 117 -7.50 -10.34 14.46
N GLN A 118 -7.44 -9.17 13.86
CA GLN A 118 -8.29 -8.81 12.74
C GLN A 118 -7.46 -8.58 11.49
N GLU A 119 -7.99 -9.01 10.35
CA GLU A 119 -7.35 -8.79 9.06
C GLU A 119 -8.36 -8.62 7.93
N ALA A 120 -7.95 -7.89 6.91
CA ALA A 120 -8.65 -7.76 5.65
C ALA A 120 -7.62 -7.70 4.52
N ARG A 121 -8.02 -7.99 3.28
CA ARG A 121 -7.13 -7.87 2.13
C ARG A 121 -7.77 -6.98 1.08
N PHE A 122 -7.00 -6.05 0.55
CA PHE A 122 -7.44 -5.16 -0.50
C PHE A 122 -6.45 -5.18 -1.66
N VAL A 123 -6.90 -4.70 -2.80
CA VAL A 123 -6.10 -4.66 -4.02
C VAL A 123 -6.03 -3.26 -4.58
N ASP A 124 -4.89 -2.94 -5.19
CA ASP A 124 -4.74 -1.71 -5.96
C ASP A 124 -5.32 -1.88 -7.39
N PRO A 125 -5.31 -0.81 -8.23
CA PRO A 125 -5.87 -0.90 -9.58
C PRO A 125 -5.23 -1.94 -10.51
N ASP A 126 -3.99 -2.34 -10.23
CA ASP A 126 -3.29 -3.37 -11.03
C ASP A 126 -3.40 -4.77 -10.44
N GLY A 127 -4.06 -4.94 -9.29
CA GLY A 127 -4.24 -6.23 -8.64
C GLY A 127 -3.15 -6.57 -7.63
N ASN A 128 -2.25 -5.65 -7.29
CA ASN A 128 -1.34 -5.83 -6.15
C ASN A 128 -2.17 -5.97 -4.87
N GLU A 129 -1.89 -7.01 -4.10
CA GLU A 129 -2.68 -7.34 -2.91
C GLU A 129 -1.93 -7.00 -1.63
N PHE A 130 -2.65 -6.40 -0.71
CA PHE A 130 -2.14 -6.00 0.60
C PHE A 130 -2.99 -6.56 1.71
N LEU A 131 -2.35 -6.89 2.80
CA LEU A 131 -3.00 -7.28 4.04
C LEU A 131 -3.08 -6.07 4.97
N LEU A 132 -4.27 -5.79 5.47
CA LEU A 132 -4.49 -4.89 6.60
C LEU A 132 -4.63 -5.75 7.85
N HIS A 133 -3.78 -5.53 8.85
CA HIS A 133 -3.66 -6.40 10.02
C HIS A 133 -3.43 -5.61 11.30
N THR A 134 -3.87 -6.14 12.39
CA THR A 134 -3.61 -5.57 13.74
C THR A 134 -2.55 -6.34 14.49
#